data_c5d2d5366708d3109eb6ec909516b70c
#
_entry.id   c5d2d5366708d3109eb6ec909516b70c
#
_cell.length_a   1.000
_cell.length_b   1.000
_cell.length_c   1.000
_cell.angle_alpha   90.00
_cell.angle_beta   90.00
_cell.angle_gamma   90.00
#
_symmetry.space_group_name_H-M   'P 1'
#
loop_
_entity.id
_entity.type
_entity.pdbx_description
1 polymer ?
#
loop_
_entity_poly.entity_id
_entity_poly.type
_entity_poly.pdbx_seq_one_letter_code
_entity_poly.pdbx_strand_id
1 'polypeptide(L)'
;MRAVLLLVLPGLLLAGCNRGPDGKGPSVQITKVPRADKGGPDTLDTIEGRVTGAKPGQRIVLFSKSGVWWVQPGLKTPFTSIRADSTWTNSTHLGLEYAALLVDAAYQPPLSTETLPKAGEGVVAITVVPGDPTARSAHLTVQFSGYEWIARAAPSDRGGHNDYDPANVWTDEGGAMHLRIGGQAPGWTCAEVRLTRHLGYGSYRFVVREVSHLEPAAVLTLFTWDGPAASENHREMDIEISRWGNPAAKNAQYVVQPYYVGGNVWPFAVPAGVLTHTLRWEPGRLTATTVRGSGEAKGKPVTEHTFTSGVPSPGNEMVRMNLYVFRRSEKALERPTEVVIEKFEYLP
;
A
#
# COMPACT_ATOMS: atom_id res chain seq x y z
N MET A 1 -54.82 -15.73 35.23
CA MET A 1 -53.77 -14.91 34.62
C MET A 1 -53.02 -15.84 33.64
N ARG A 2 -53.27 -15.69 32.34
CA ARG A 2 -52.60 -16.49 31.27
C ARG A 2 -51.45 -15.67 30.70
N ALA A 3 -50.22 -16.20 30.79
CA ALA A 3 -49.04 -15.60 30.18
C ALA A 3 -49.01 -15.98 28.69
N VAL A 4 -48.96 -14.97 27.84
CA VAL A 4 -48.72 -15.10 26.37
C VAL A 4 -47.25 -15.04 26.14
N LEU A 5 -46.70 -16.16 25.65
CA LEU A 5 -45.31 -16.28 25.21
C LEU A 5 -45.21 -15.82 23.75
N LEU A 6 -44.62 -14.65 23.50
CA LEU A 6 -44.29 -14.22 22.13
C LEU A 6 -43.02 -14.93 21.65
N LEU A 7 -43.17 -15.81 20.68
CA LEU A 7 -42.05 -16.35 19.90
C LEU A 7 -41.63 -15.31 18.88
N VAL A 8 -40.41 -14.78 19.03
CA VAL A 8 -39.73 -13.97 17.97
C VAL A 8 -38.99 -14.95 17.09
N LEU A 9 -39.48 -15.15 15.87
CA LEU A 9 -38.72 -15.84 14.80
C LEU A 9 -37.62 -14.87 14.27
N PRO A 10 -36.36 -15.33 14.11
CA PRO A 10 -35.38 -14.58 13.38
C PRO A 10 -35.69 -14.66 11.89
N GLY A 11 -35.97 -13.51 11.30
CA GLY A 11 -36.14 -13.37 9.86
C GLY A 11 -34.83 -13.68 9.12
N LEU A 12 -34.83 -14.77 8.36
CA LEU A 12 -33.81 -15.07 7.37
C LEU A 12 -33.90 -14.05 6.23
N LEU A 13 -32.99 -13.08 6.19
CA LEU A 13 -32.78 -12.22 5.03
C LEU A 13 -32.20 -13.09 3.90
N LEU A 14 -33.04 -13.48 2.98
CA LEU A 14 -32.66 -14.11 1.71
C LEU A 14 -31.94 -13.06 0.86
N ALA A 15 -30.62 -13.13 0.83
CA ALA A 15 -29.81 -12.48 -0.20
C ALA A 15 -30.27 -13.02 -1.57
N GLY A 16 -30.87 -12.15 -2.37
CA GLY A 16 -31.35 -12.48 -3.72
C GLY A 16 -30.20 -12.83 -4.64
N CYS A 17 -29.85 -14.13 -4.71
CA CYS A 17 -29.07 -14.68 -5.81
C CYS A 17 -29.99 -14.73 -7.03
N ASN A 18 -29.75 -13.87 -8.02
CA ASN A 18 -30.37 -14.00 -9.33
C ASN A 18 -29.73 -15.20 -10.04
N ARG A 19 -30.26 -16.42 -9.77
CA ARG A 19 -29.92 -17.67 -10.47
C ARG A 19 -30.74 -17.70 -11.74
N GLY A 20 -30.08 -17.78 -12.90
CA GLY A 20 -30.74 -18.27 -14.12
C GLY A 20 -31.24 -19.70 -13.91
N PRO A 21 -32.22 -20.14 -14.72
CA PRO A 21 -33.05 -21.31 -14.42
C PRO A 21 -32.33 -22.67 -14.36
N ASP A 22 -31.08 -22.80 -14.72
CA ASP A 22 -30.40 -24.12 -14.80
C ASP A 22 -28.96 -24.07 -14.27
N GLY A 23 -28.65 -23.78 -13.07
CA GLY A 23 -27.42 -24.06 -12.30
C GLY A 23 -26.07 -24.35 -12.99
N LYS A 24 -25.91 -24.11 -14.30
CA LYS A 24 -24.77 -24.48 -15.16
C LYS A 24 -24.09 -23.29 -15.87
N GLY A 25 -24.51 -22.05 -15.66
CA GLY A 25 -23.91 -20.89 -16.31
C GLY A 25 -22.62 -20.40 -15.61
N PRO A 26 -21.82 -19.55 -16.31
CA PRO A 26 -20.68 -18.90 -15.70
C PRO A 26 -21.09 -18.08 -14.47
N SER A 27 -20.26 -18.11 -13.41
CA SER A 27 -20.53 -17.36 -12.19
C SER A 27 -19.25 -16.77 -11.61
N VAL A 28 -19.38 -15.68 -10.87
CA VAL A 28 -18.31 -15.06 -10.11
C VAL A 28 -18.74 -14.92 -8.66
N GLN A 29 -17.83 -15.20 -7.74
CA GLN A 29 -18.05 -15.11 -6.30
C GLN A 29 -16.93 -14.31 -5.65
N ILE A 30 -17.29 -13.53 -4.61
CA ILE A 30 -16.33 -12.88 -3.71
C ILE A 30 -16.22 -13.79 -2.48
N THR A 31 -15.02 -14.28 -2.17
CA THR A 31 -14.75 -15.21 -1.06
C THR A 31 -14.08 -14.53 0.14
N LYS A 32 -13.39 -13.42 -0.09
CA LYS A 32 -12.88 -12.51 0.94
C LYS A 32 -13.46 -11.13 0.68
N VAL A 33 -14.32 -10.69 1.59
CA VAL A 33 -15.01 -9.40 1.51
C VAL A 33 -14.25 -8.39 2.39
N PRO A 34 -13.81 -7.26 1.84
CA PRO A 34 -13.21 -6.20 2.64
C PRO A 34 -14.20 -5.57 3.62
N ARG A 35 -13.68 -4.90 4.63
CA ARG A 35 -14.47 -4.18 5.62
C ARG A 35 -15.43 -3.18 4.96
N ALA A 36 -16.63 -3.03 5.56
CA ALA A 36 -17.53 -1.92 5.24
C ALA A 36 -16.94 -0.59 5.75
N ASP A 37 -16.77 0.38 4.84
CA ASP A 37 -16.23 1.70 5.17
C ASP A 37 -16.81 2.76 4.23
N LYS A 38 -16.76 4.03 4.63
CA LYS A 38 -17.18 5.15 3.76
C LYS A 38 -16.24 5.35 2.57
N GLY A 39 -15.07 4.69 2.61
CA GLY A 39 -14.05 4.78 1.59
C GLY A 39 -13.10 5.97 1.78
N GLY A 40 -12.22 6.13 0.81
CA GLY A 40 -11.19 7.17 0.76
C GLY A 40 -10.01 6.70 -0.09
N PRO A 41 -9.21 7.63 -0.63
CA PRO A 41 -8.14 7.30 -1.57
C PRO A 41 -7.02 6.45 -0.95
N ASP A 42 -6.87 6.47 0.37
CA ASP A 42 -5.80 5.77 1.10
C ASP A 42 -6.29 4.53 1.87
N THR A 43 -7.59 4.21 1.79
CA THR A 43 -8.16 3.06 2.48
C THR A 43 -8.25 1.87 1.55
N LEU A 44 -7.20 1.07 1.48
CA LEU A 44 -7.12 -0.14 0.64
C LEU A 44 -7.21 -1.41 1.49
N ASP A 45 -7.79 -2.45 0.90
CA ASP A 45 -7.78 -3.82 1.43
C ASP A 45 -7.74 -4.83 0.28
N THR A 46 -7.54 -6.11 0.60
CA THR A 46 -7.54 -7.20 -0.37
C THR A 46 -8.94 -7.77 -0.53
N ILE A 47 -9.36 -7.93 -1.78
CA ILE A 47 -10.59 -8.62 -2.17
C ILE A 47 -10.23 -9.87 -2.98
N GLU A 48 -10.85 -11.00 -2.66
CA GLU A 48 -10.56 -12.29 -3.32
C GLU A 48 -11.84 -12.98 -3.74
N GLY A 49 -11.72 -13.86 -4.74
CA GLY A 49 -12.86 -14.64 -5.17
C GLY A 49 -12.52 -15.81 -6.10
N ARG A 50 -13.60 -16.41 -6.60
CA ARG A 50 -13.56 -17.54 -7.53
C ARG A 50 -14.51 -17.32 -8.70
N VAL A 51 -14.18 -17.98 -9.79
CA VAL A 51 -15.00 -18.00 -11.00
C VAL A 51 -15.29 -19.45 -11.39
N THR A 52 -16.50 -19.70 -11.88
CA THR A 52 -16.86 -20.97 -12.48
C THR A 52 -17.27 -20.75 -13.93
N GLY A 53 -16.82 -21.60 -14.85
CA GLY A 53 -17.20 -21.56 -16.26
C GLY A 53 -16.67 -20.34 -17.05
N ALA A 54 -15.60 -19.70 -16.59
CA ALA A 54 -14.94 -18.66 -17.35
C ALA A 54 -14.31 -19.20 -18.64
N LYS A 55 -14.40 -18.43 -19.73
CA LYS A 55 -13.77 -18.73 -21.01
C LYS A 55 -12.40 -18.05 -21.13
N PRO A 56 -11.49 -18.57 -21.97
CA PRO A 56 -10.22 -17.89 -22.25
C PRO A 56 -10.43 -16.44 -22.69
N GLY A 57 -9.61 -15.53 -22.14
CA GLY A 57 -9.69 -14.10 -22.42
C GLY A 57 -10.66 -13.29 -21.56
N GLN A 58 -11.56 -13.94 -20.81
CA GLN A 58 -12.41 -13.27 -19.83
C GLN A 58 -11.60 -12.83 -18.62
N ARG A 59 -12.02 -11.73 -17.99
CA ARG A 59 -11.34 -11.08 -16.86
C ARG A 59 -12.35 -10.64 -15.80
N ILE A 60 -11.86 -10.30 -14.62
CA ILE A 60 -12.69 -9.73 -13.57
C ILE A 60 -12.54 -8.20 -13.58
N VAL A 61 -13.67 -7.49 -13.47
CA VAL A 61 -13.72 -6.07 -13.14
C VAL A 61 -14.34 -5.94 -11.76
N LEU A 62 -13.70 -5.16 -10.91
CA LEU A 62 -14.13 -4.92 -9.54
C LEU A 62 -14.67 -3.51 -9.41
N PHE A 63 -15.68 -3.34 -8.58
CA PHE A 63 -16.18 -2.02 -8.16
C PHE A 63 -16.33 -1.98 -6.64
N SER A 64 -16.04 -0.81 -6.06
CA SER A 64 -16.30 -0.47 -4.67
C SER A 64 -17.24 0.73 -4.60
N LYS A 65 -18.19 0.71 -3.67
CA LYS A 65 -19.20 1.77 -3.53
C LYS A 65 -18.85 2.75 -2.42
N SER A 66 -18.49 3.96 -2.83
CA SER A 66 -18.26 5.11 -1.94
C SER A 66 -19.01 6.31 -2.52
N GLY A 67 -20.29 6.47 -2.11
CA GLY A 67 -21.26 7.32 -2.78
C GLY A 67 -21.78 6.67 -4.06
N VAL A 68 -20.94 6.61 -5.10
CA VAL A 68 -21.16 5.87 -6.35
C VAL A 68 -20.25 4.64 -6.42
N TRP A 69 -20.41 3.81 -7.44
CA TRP A 69 -19.53 2.68 -7.75
C TRP A 69 -18.27 3.17 -8.47
N TRP A 70 -17.10 2.85 -7.95
CA TRP A 70 -15.78 3.18 -8.51
C TRP A 70 -15.06 1.92 -8.96
N VAL A 71 -14.52 1.92 -10.20
CA VAL A 71 -13.72 0.79 -10.71
C VAL A 71 -12.45 0.62 -9.89
N GLN A 72 -12.06 -0.65 -9.64
CA GLN A 72 -10.96 -1.02 -8.77
C GLN A 72 -9.89 -1.84 -9.51
N PRO A 73 -8.63 -1.69 -9.13
CA PRO A 73 -8.07 -0.67 -8.24
C PRO A 73 -8.06 0.75 -8.85
N GLY A 74 -8.29 0.89 -10.14
CA GLY A 74 -8.39 2.17 -10.82
C GLY A 74 -8.46 2.03 -12.34
N LEU A 75 -8.75 3.12 -13.06
CA LEU A 75 -8.98 3.11 -14.52
C LEU A 75 -7.75 2.66 -15.33
N LYS A 76 -6.53 2.91 -14.86
CA LYS A 76 -5.30 2.50 -15.57
C LYS A 76 -5.11 0.97 -15.57
N THR A 77 -5.63 0.28 -14.55
CA THR A 77 -5.52 -1.17 -14.37
C THR A 77 -6.85 -1.78 -13.92
N PRO A 78 -7.94 -1.62 -14.70
CA PRO A 78 -9.29 -1.95 -14.24
C PRO A 78 -9.59 -3.46 -14.23
N PHE A 79 -8.66 -4.28 -14.69
CA PHE A 79 -8.88 -5.71 -14.87
C PHE A 79 -8.06 -6.53 -13.89
N THR A 80 -8.70 -7.54 -13.31
CA THR A 80 -8.09 -8.58 -12.49
C THR A 80 -8.02 -9.88 -13.28
N SER A 81 -6.85 -10.50 -13.31
CA SER A 81 -6.63 -11.78 -13.98
C SER A 81 -7.22 -12.94 -13.18
N ILE A 82 -7.79 -13.91 -13.89
CA ILE A 82 -8.23 -15.19 -13.33
C ILE A 82 -7.03 -16.14 -13.37
N ARG A 83 -6.69 -16.75 -12.24
CA ARG A 83 -5.61 -17.74 -12.11
C ARG A 83 -6.03 -19.10 -12.67
N ALA A 84 -5.05 -19.97 -12.89
CA ALA A 84 -5.29 -21.33 -13.42
C ALA A 84 -6.20 -22.18 -12.50
N ASP A 85 -6.22 -21.92 -11.20
CA ASP A 85 -7.09 -22.56 -10.21
C ASP A 85 -8.49 -21.93 -10.11
N SER A 86 -8.83 -21.05 -11.05
CA SER A 86 -10.08 -20.29 -11.09
C SER A 86 -10.27 -19.29 -9.94
N THR A 87 -9.21 -18.96 -9.22
CA THR A 87 -9.21 -17.88 -8.21
C THR A 87 -8.78 -16.56 -8.81
N TRP A 88 -9.12 -15.49 -8.12
CA TRP A 88 -8.63 -14.14 -8.41
C TRP A 88 -8.43 -13.35 -7.11
N THR A 89 -7.51 -12.41 -7.11
CA THR A 89 -7.28 -11.47 -6.00
C THR A 89 -6.83 -10.15 -6.55
N ASN A 90 -7.19 -9.08 -5.87
CA ASN A 90 -6.72 -7.73 -6.16
C ASN A 90 -6.84 -6.84 -4.91
N SER A 91 -6.28 -5.63 -4.98
CA SER A 91 -6.57 -4.57 -4.04
C SER A 91 -7.84 -3.84 -4.45
N THR A 92 -8.55 -3.31 -3.46
CA THR A 92 -9.70 -2.42 -3.65
C THR A 92 -9.68 -1.31 -2.62
N HIS A 93 -10.10 -0.11 -3.01
CA HIS A 93 -10.45 0.89 -2.02
C HIS A 93 -11.65 0.40 -1.20
N LEU A 94 -11.67 0.76 0.07
CA LEU A 94 -12.80 0.40 0.93
C LEU A 94 -14.09 1.10 0.46
N GLY A 95 -15.21 0.43 0.69
CA GLY A 95 -16.54 0.90 0.36
C GLY A 95 -17.62 0.23 1.21
N LEU A 96 -18.85 0.67 1.07
CA LEU A 96 -19.99 0.06 1.77
C LEU A 96 -20.45 -1.24 1.11
N GLU A 97 -20.21 -1.38 -0.19
CA GLU A 97 -20.55 -2.56 -1.00
C GLU A 97 -19.43 -2.82 -2.00
N TYR A 98 -19.28 -4.08 -2.42
CA TYR A 98 -18.32 -4.54 -3.41
C TYR A 98 -19.00 -5.33 -4.49
N ALA A 99 -18.57 -5.14 -5.74
CA ALA A 99 -19.04 -5.93 -6.87
C ALA A 99 -17.88 -6.53 -7.65
N ALA A 100 -18.07 -7.78 -8.11
CA ALA A 100 -17.19 -8.43 -9.06
C ALA A 100 -17.98 -8.83 -10.30
N LEU A 101 -17.48 -8.45 -11.47
CA LEU A 101 -18.05 -8.74 -12.77
C LEU A 101 -17.11 -9.65 -13.54
N LEU A 102 -17.58 -10.79 -14.02
CA LEU A 102 -16.90 -11.57 -15.06
C LEU A 102 -17.25 -10.92 -16.41
N VAL A 103 -16.25 -10.49 -17.15
CA VAL A 103 -16.45 -9.72 -18.39
C VAL A 103 -15.66 -10.30 -19.56
N ASP A 104 -16.17 -10.07 -20.76
CA ASP A 104 -15.50 -10.42 -22.01
C ASP A 104 -14.27 -9.55 -22.27
N ALA A 105 -13.35 -10.01 -23.11
CA ALA A 105 -12.10 -9.32 -23.40
C ALA A 105 -12.27 -7.90 -23.95
N ALA A 106 -13.38 -7.64 -24.66
CA ALA A 106 -13.68 -6.35 -25.28
C ALA A 106 -14.37 -5.35 -24.33
N TYR A 107 -14.80 -5.80 -23.14
CA TYR A 107 -15.50 -4.93 -22.19
C TYR A 107 -14.62 -3.79 -21.70
N GLN A 108 -15.20 -2.59 -21.62
CA GLN A 108 -14.55 -1.37 -21.11
C GLN A 108 -15.33 -0.85 -19.90
N PRO A 109 -14.80 -0.96 -18.67
CA PRO A 109 -15.50 -0.45 -17.50
C PRO A 109 -15.43 1.08 -17.44
N PRO A 110 -16.50 1.76 -17.00
CA PRO A 110 -16.44 3.18 -16.67
C PRO A 110 -15.57 3.40 -15.42
N LEU A 111 -15.00 4.61 -15.29
CA LEU A 111 -14.27 5.02 -14.06
C LEU A 111 -15.18 4.96 -12.83
N SER A 112 -16.41 5.45 -12.98
CA SER A 112 -17.45 5.41 -11.95
C SER A 112 -18.84 5.29 -12.58
N THR A 113 -19.79 4.81 -11.80
CA THR A 113 -21.19 4.70 -12.24
C THR A 113 -22.13 4.74 -11.04
N GLU A 114 -23.31 5.31 -11.20
CA GLU A 114 -24.37 5.29 -10.20
C GLU A 114 -25.01 3.91 -10.07
N THR A 115 -25.12 3.20 -11.21
CA THR A 115 -25.74 1.88 -11.30
C THR A 115 -24.79 0.89 -11.96
N LEU A 116 -24.58 -0.25 -11.35
CA LEU A 116 -23.74 -1.30 -11.93
C LEU A 116 -24.32 -1.82 -13.27
N PRO A 117 -23.45 -2.16 -14.21
CA PRO A 117 -23.87 -2.85 -15.45
C PRO A 117 -24.62 -4.15 -15.13
N LYS A 118 -25.61 -4.47 -15.96
CA LYS A 118 -26.33 -5.76 -15.88
C LYS A 118 -25.63 -6.82 -16.71
N ALA A 119 -25.98 -8.09 -16.48
CA ALA A 119 -25.58 -9.17 -17.36
C ALA A 119 -26.07 -8.92 -18.78
N GLY A 120 -25.23 -9.15 -19.78
CA GLY A 120 -25.37 -8.71 -21.17
C GLY A 120 -24.31 -7.66 -21.53
N GLU A 121 -24.18 -7.31 -22.81
CA GLU A 121 -23.26 -6.25 -23.31
C GLU A 121 -21.79 -6.43 -22.83
N GLY A 122 -21.30 -7.67 -22.83
CA GLY A 122 -19.94 -8.00 -22.41
C GLY A 122 -19.79 -8.32 -20.92
N VAL A 123 -20.84 -8.19 -20.11
CA VAL A 123 -20.89 -8.68 -18.73
C VAL A 123 -21.50 -10.07 -18.68
N VAL A 124 -20.71 -11.08 -18.32
CA VAL A 124 -21.10 -12.49 -18.34
C VAL A 124 -21.78 -12.91 -17.04
N ALA A 125 -21.24 -12.46 -15.91
CA ALA A 125 -21.79 -12.70 -14.59
C ALA A 125 -21.44 -11.54 -13.65
N ILE A 126 -22.26 -11.34 -12.64
CA ILE A 126 -22.05 -10.29 -11.62
C ILE A 126 -22.42 -10.83 -10.24
N THR A 127 -21.66 -10.46 -9.25
CA THR A 127 -22.00 -10.59 -7.83
C THR A 127 -21.79 -9.28 -7.11
N VAL A 128 -22.67 -9.02 -6.14
CA VAL A 128 -22.57 -7.84 -5.27
C VAL A 128 -22.71 -8.33 -3.83
N VAL A 129 -21.85 -7.84 -2.96
CA VAL A 129 -21.87 -8.15 -1.53
C VAL A 129 -21.76 -6.88 -0.72
N PRO A 130 -22.43 -6.78 0.43
CA PRO A 130 -22.14 -5.72 1.39
C PRO A 130 -20.72 -5.88 1.94
N GLY A 131 -20.08 -4.77 2.27
CA GLY A 131 -18.82 -4.79 3.02
C GLY A 131 -19.01 -5.49 4.37
N ASP A 132 -17.99 -6.19 4.84
CA ASP A 132 -18.07 -6.92 6.11
C ASP A 132 -18.02 -5.93 7.29
N PRO A 133 -19.10 -5.75 8.08
CA PRO A 133 -19.10 -4.85 9.23
C PRO A 133 -18.28 -5.39 10.40
N THR A 134 -17.93 -6.68 10.38
CA THR A 134 -17.18 -7.35 11.45
C THR A 134 -15.70 -7.53 11.11
N ALA A 135 -15.34 -7.39 9.83
CA ALA A 135 -13.95 -7.47 9.43
C ALA A 135 -13.17 -6.35 10.14
N ARG A 136 -12.18 -6.76 10.89
CA ARG A 136 -11.22 -5.80 11.42
C ARG A 136 -10.46 -5.22 10.22
N SER A 137 -10.06 -3.95 10.35
CA SER A 137 -9.11 -3.39 9.38
C SER A 137 -7.96 -4.39 9.21
N ALA A 138 -7.68 -4.79 7.98
CA ALA A 138 -6.46 -5.54 7.69
C ALA A 138 -5.21 -4.70 8.01
N HIS A 139 -5.41 -3.41 8.33
CA HIS A 139 -4.36 -2.52 8.77
C HIS A 139 -4.03 -2.82 10.23
N LEU A 140 -2.86 -3.38 10.46
CA LEU A 140 -2.27 -3.41 11.78
C LEU A 140 -1.92 -1.97 12.17
N THR A 141 -2.54 -1.49 13.24
CA THR A 141 -2.13 -0.23 13.87
C THR A 141 -0.95 -0.49 14.80
N VAL A 142 0.12 0.25 14.61
CA VAL A 142 1.36 0.15 15.40
C VAL A 142 1.59 1.47 16.12
N GLN A 143 1.86 1.42 17.42
CA GLN A 143 2.29 2.59 18.20
C GLN A 143 3.82 2.67 18.17
N PHE A 144 4.35 3.77 17.63
CA PHE A 144 5.79 3.96 17.51
C PHE A 144 6.17 5.43 17.68
N SER A 145 7.14 5.71 18.55
CA SER A 145 7.66 7.05 18.84
C SER A 145 6.59 8.07 19.24
N GLY A 146 5.53 7.62 19.94
CA GLY A 146 4.41 8.47 20.36
C GLY A 146 3.39 8.81 19.25
N TYR A 147 3.48 8.13 18.11
CA TYR A 147 2.57 8.26 16.98
C TYR A 147 1.88 6.93 16.67
N GLU A 148 0.69 7.07 16.10
CA GLU A 148 -0.05 5.94 15.53
C GLU A 148 0.30 5.78 14.05
N TRP A 149 0.68 4.56 13.67
CA TRP A 149 1.03 4.17 12.32
C TRP A 149 0.13 3.04 11.85
N ILE A 150 -0.16 3.01 10.57
CA ILE A 150 -0.92 1.95 9.92
C ILE A 150 0.03 1.15 9.04
N ALA A 151 0.18 -0.15 9.33
CA ALA A 151 0.86 -1.08 8.45
C ALA A 151 -0.03 -1.41 7.26
N ARG A 152 0.56 -1.37 6.07
CA ARG A 152 -0.14 -1.57 4.81
C ARG A 152 -0.36 -3.06 4.52
N ALA A 153 -1.59 -3.40 4.09
CA ALA A 153 -1.93 -4.68 3.49
C ALA A 153 -2.43 -4.42 2.07
N ALA A 154 -1.68 -4.82 1.07
CA ALA A 154 -2.09 -4.67 -0.33
C ALA A 154 -1.22 -5.54 -1.24
N PRO A 155 -1.72 -5.96 -2.42
CA PRO A 155 -0.88 -6.48 -3.48
C PRO A 155 0.21 -5.49 -3.89
N SER A 156 1.28 -6.02 -4.46
CA SER A 156 2.42 -5.21 -4.88
C SER A 156 2.05 -4.18 -5.95
N ASP A 157 2.40 -2.93 -5.69
CA ASP A 157 2.41 -1.84 -6.68
C ASP A 157 3.84 -1.52 -7.18
N ARG A 158 4.88 -2.12 -6.57
CA ARG A 158 6.30 -1.98 -6.95
C ARG A 158 6.71 -2.94 -8.06
N GLY A 159 5.80 -3.80 -8.47
CA GLY A 159 6.02 -4.88 -9.44
C GLY A 159 6.58 -6.14 -8.78
N GLY A 160 6.27 -7.32 -9.37
CA GLY A 160 6.68 -8.62 -8.85
C GLY A 160 5.87 -9.11 -7.67
N HIS A 161 6.47 -10.03 -6.94
CA HIS A 161 5.92 -10.65 -5.74
C HIS A 161 6.39 -9.90 -4.49
N ASN A 162 5.97 -8.66 -4.34
CA ASN A 162 6.31 -7.74 -3.25
C ASN A 162 5.03 -7.29 -2.53
N ASP A 163 4.16 -8.23 -2.21
CA ASP A 163 2.92 -7.91 -1.52
C ASP A 163 3.21 -7.28 -0.15
N TYR A 164 2.49 -6.22 0.19
CA TYR A 164 2.58 -5.59 1.50
C TYR A 164 1.86 -6.44 2.53
N ASP A 165 2.61 -6.97 3.50
CA ASP A 165 2.09 -7.81 4.57
C ASP A 165 2.27 -7.11 5.93
N PRO A 166 1.18 -6.80 6.66
CA PRO A 166 1.27 -6.19 7.98
C PRO A 166 2.07 -7.02 9.00
N ALA A 167 2.18 -8.34 8.81
CA ALA A 167 3.01 -9.21 9.65
C ALA A 167 4.52 -8.91 9.54
N ASN A 168 4.91 -8.14 8.52
CA ASN A 168 6.29 -7.66 8.36
C ASN A 168 6.57 -6.36 9.13
N VAL A 169 5.65 -5.90 9.96
CA VAL A 169 5.78 -4.67 10.77
C VAL A 169 5.42 -4.95 12.21
N TRP A 170 6.30 -4.62 13.15
CA TRP A 170 6.02 -4.69 14.59
C TRP A 170 6.90 -3.72 15.37
N THR A 171 6.61 -3.51 16.65
CA THR A 171 7.48 -2.84 17.60
C THR A 171 8.01 -3.85 18.62
N ASP A 172 9.28 -3.75 18.97
CA ASP A 172 9.89 -4.56 20.01
C ASP A 172 9.60 -4.01 21.43
N GLU A 173 10.05 -4.72 22.47
CA GLU A 173 9.89 -4.30 23.87
C GLU A 173 10.61 -2.98 24.19
N GLY A 174 11.64 -2.63 23.43
CA GLY A 174 12.36 -1.35 23.52
C GLY A 174 11.62 -0.20 22.81
N GLY A 175 10.53 -0.51 22.10
CA GLY A 175 9.73 0.47 21.35
C GLY A 175 10.30 0.81 19.97
N ALA A 176 11.31 0.10 19.48
CA ALA A 176 11.82 0.28 18.12
C ALA A 176 10.90 -0.41 17.10
N MET A 177 10.71 0.21 15.93
CA MET A 177 9.91 -0.36 14.84
C MET A 177 10.77 -1.22 13.92
N HIS A 178 10.29 -2.41 13.65
CA HIS A 178 10.89 -3.36 12.72
C HIS A 178 10.12 -3.38 11.40
N LEU A 179 10.85 -3.29 10.30
CA LEU A 179 10.35 -3.48 8.95
C LEU A 179 11.08 -4.67 8.33
N ARG A 180 10.37 -5.63 7.75
CA ARG A 180 10.93 -6.86 7.23
C ARG A 180 10.54 -7.09 5.77
N ILE A 181 11.49 -7.63 4.97
CA ILE A 181 11.16 -8.38 3.77
C ILE A 181 11.10 -9.84 4.19
N GLY A 182 9.89 -10.43 4.12
CA GLY A 182 9.62 -11.82 4.47
C GLY A 182 9.42 -12.71 3.25
N GLY A 183 9.13 -14.00 3.47
CA GLY A 183 8.91 -14.96 2.40
C GLY A 183 10.20 -15.56 1.82
N GLN A 184 10.12 -15.98 0.57
CA GLN A 184 11.24 -16.52 -0.21
C GLN A 184 11.00 -16.28 -1.70
N ALA A 185 12.06 -16.29 -2.50
CA ALA A 185 11.95 -16.13 -3.94
C ALA A 185 11.02 -17.22 -4.56
N PRO A 186 10.14 -16.84 -5.53
CA PRO A 186 9.90 -15.49 -6.03
C PRO A 186 8.84 -14.69 -5.23
N GLY A 187 8.28 -15.26 -4.16
CA GLY A 187 7.15 -14.71 -3.38
C GLY A 187 7.58 -13.88 -2.17
N TRP A 188 8.40 -12.83 -2.36
CA TRP A 188 8.74 -11.91 -1.30
C TRP A 188 7.53 -11.08 -0.88
N THR A 189 7.39 -10.86 0.44
CA THR A 189 6.47 -9.89 1.02
C THR A 189 7.24 -8.72 1.61
N CYS A 190 6.72 -7.52 1.50
CA CYS A 190 7.37 -6.29 1.95
C CYS A 190 6.63 -5.62 3.10
N ALA A 191 7.25 -4.61 3.69
CA ALA A 191 6.69 -3.80 4.75
C ALA A 191 6.45 -2.38 4.27
N GLU A 192 5.32 -1.77 4.67
CA GLU A 192 5.11 -0.33 4.61
C GLU A 192 4.26 0.10 5.80
N VAL A 193 4.63 1.22 6.40
CA VAL A 193 3.80 1.93 7.37
C VAL A 193 3.57 3.36 6.92
N ARG A 194 2.40 3.90 7.26
CA ARG A 194 2.09 5.31 7.11
C ARG A 194 1.63 5.92 8.41
N LEU A 195 2.02 7.15 8.66
CA LEU A 195 1.50 7.95 9.77
C LEU A 195 -0.01 8.19 9.58
N THR A 196 -0.78 8.31 10.65
CA THR A 196 -2.23 8.54 10.58
C THR A 196 -2.63 10.00 10.38
N ARG A 197 -1.65 10.91 10.39
CA ARG A 197 -1.86 12.35 10.20
C ARG A 197 -0.75 12.99 9.36
N HIS A 198 -1.07 14.03 8.61
CA HIS A 198 -0.08 14.89 7.97
C HIS A 198 0.54 15.87 8.98
N LEU A 199 1.76 16.32 8.69
CA LEU A 199 2.53 17.15 9.59
C LEU A 199 2.94 18.51 8.96
N GLY A 200 3.09 18.59 7.63
CA GLY A 200 3.45 19.81 6.92
C GLY A 200 4.93 20.21 7.06
N TYR A 201 5.22 21.49 6.96
CA TYR A 201 6.58 21.99 7.14
C TYR A 201 7.15 21.65 8.51
N GLY A 202 8.45 21.41 8.58
CA GLY A 202 9.17 21.04 9.80
C GLY A 202 10.32 20.09 9.52
N SER A 203 10.87 19.52 10.57
CA SER A 203 11.99 18.58 10.51
C SER A 203 11.52 17.15 10.83
N TYR A 204 11.67 16.25 9.89
CA TYR A 204 11.36 14.83 9.99
C TYR A 204 12.66 14.08 10.25
N ARG A 205 12.80 13.50 11.42
CA ARG A 205 14.03 12.82 11.86
C ARG A 205 13.78 11.35 12.08
N PHE A 206 14.64 10.52 11.49
CA PHE A 206 14.59 9.05 11.58
C PHE A 206 15.91 8.54 12.12
N VAL A 207 15.89 7.81 13.22
CA VAL A 207 17.06 7.09 13.75
C VAL A 207 16.98 5.66 13.26
N VAL A 208 17.91 5.28 12.40
CA VAL A 208 17.96 3.98 11.75
C VAL A 208 19.16 3.21 12.27
N ARG A 209 18.92 1.96 12.69
CA ARG A 209 19.98 1.05 13.09
C ARG A 209 20.82 0.66 11.88
N GLU A 210 21.73 -0.26 12.05
CA GLU A 210 22.62 -0.80 11.03
C GLU A 210 21.88 -1.24 9.74
N VAL A 211 22.37 -0.77 8.59
CA VAL A 211 21.80 -1.08 7.25
C VAL A 211 22.83 -1.63 6.27
N SER A 212 24.11 -1.86 6.70
CA SER A 212 25.17 -2.35 5.82
C SER A 212 24.97 -3.79 5.37
N HIS A 213 24.09 -4.54 6.06
CA HIS A 213 23.71 -5.91 5.74
C HIS A 213 22.71 -6.01 4.57
N LEU A 214 22.12 -4.88 4.13
CA LEU A 214 21.14 -4.90 3.05
C LEU A 214 21.76 -5.33 1.73
N GLU A 215 21.20 -6.36 1.13
CA GLU A 215 21.57 -6.80 -0.19
C GLU A 215 21.27 -5.71 -1.23
N PRO A 216 21.98 -5.68 -2.37
CA PRO A 216 21.85 -4.59 -3.35
C PRO A 216 20.45 -4.28 -3.84
N ALA A 217 19.55 -5.27 -3.84
CA ALA A 217 18.17 -5.09 -4.27
C ALA A 217 17.18 -4.77 -3.14
N ALA A 218 17.60 -4.80 -1.87
CA ALA A 218 16.76 -4.32 -0.77
C ALA A 218 16.68 -2.79 -0.81
N VAL A 219 15.49 -2.22 -0.64
CA VAL A 219 15.24 -0.78 -0.62
C VAL A 219 14.52 -0.41 0.66
N LEU A 220 15.14 0.41 1.49
CA LEU A 220 14.49 1.15 2.57
C LEU A 220 14.20 2.56 2.08
N THR A 221 12.95 3.00 2.19
CA THR A 221 12.57 4.40 1.92
C THR A 221 11.88 5.02 3.14
N LEU A 222 12.30 6.23 3.49
CA LEU A 222 11.73 7.08 4.52
C LEU A 222 11.25 8.34 3.80
N PHE A 223 9.93 8.55 3.70
CA PHE A 223 9.40 9.50 2.73
C PHE A 223 8.08 10.15 3.14
N THR A 224 7.72 11.21 2.43
CA THR A 224 6.37 11.79 2.42
C THR A 224 5.65 11.41 1.16
N TRP A 225 4.32 11.23 1.20
CA TRP A 225 3.52 10.90 0.02
C TRP A 225 2.04 11.23 0.20
N ASP A 226 1.43 11.87 -0.81
CA ASP A 226 0.06 12.39 -0.80
C ASP A 226 -0.87 11.67 -1.80
N GLY A 227 -0.73 10.38 -2.00
CA GLY A 227 -1.66 9.62 -2.82
C GLY A 227 -1.50 9.79 -4.34
N PRO A 228 -2.11 8.89 -5.13
CA PRO A 228 -1.89 8.81 -6.58
C PRO A 228 -2.54 9.96 -7.38
N ALA A 229 -3.51 10.66 -6.79
CA ALA A 229 -4.22 11.76 -7.44
C ALA A 229 -3.67 13.15 -7.08
N ALA A 230 -2.67 13.21 -6.21
CA ALA A 230 -2.12 14.48 -5.74
C ALA A 230 -1.32 15.20 -6.84
N SER A 231 -1.38 16.52 -6.80
CA SER A 231 -0.50 17.41 -7.56
C SER A 231 0.94 17.41 -7.00
N GLU A 232 1.84 18.18 -7.62
CA GLU A 232 3.21 18.38 -7.15
C GLU A 232 3.98 17.07 -6.92
N ASN A 233 3.87 16.13 -7.89
CA ASN A 233 4.54 14.82 -7.86
C ASN A 233 4.32 14.06 -6.54
N HIS A 234 3.05 14.01 -6.10
CA HIS A 234 2.60 13.33 -4.88
C HIS A 234 3.18 13.91 -3.59
N ARG A 235 3.78 15.09 -3.62
CA ARG A 235 4.52 15.70 -2.50
C ARG A 235 5.54 14.73 -1.90
N GLU A 236 6.21 13.97 -2.80
CA GLU A 236 7.13 12.92 -2.40
C GLU A 236 8.55 13.46 -2.27
N MET A 237 9.10 13.30 -1.09
CA MET A 237 10.48 13.63 -0.71
C MET A 237 11.06 12.45 0.04
N ASP A 238 12.21 11.93 -0.42
CA ASP A 238 12.70 10.63 -0.01
C ASP A 238 14.10 10.68 0.58
N ILE A 239 14.32 9.83 1.57
CA ILE A 239 15.63 9.26 1.93
C ILE A 239 15.56 7.79 1.55
N GLU A 240 16.33 7.40 0.55
CA GLU A 240 16.36 6.02 0.08
C GLU A 240 17.71 5.39 0.39
N ILE A 241 17.69 4.18 0.96
CA ILE A 241 18.88 3.37 1.24
C ILE A 241 18.77 2.09 0.44
N SER A 242 19.57 2.01 -0.62
CA SER A 242 19.62 0.88 -1.56
C SER A 242 20.81 1.02 -2.49
N ARG A 243 21.13 -0.05 -3.21
CA ARG A 243 21.98 -0.05 -4.42
C ARG A 243 21.17 -0.35 -5.69
N TRP A 244 19.87 -0.44 -5.60
CA TRP A 244 18.93 -0.70 -6.72
C TRP A 244 19.39 -1.86 -7.61
N GLY A 245 19.85 -2.95 -7.00
CA GLY A 245 20.33 -4.16 -7.67
C GLY A 245 21.73 -4.05 -8.27
N ASN A 246 22.44 -2.93 -8.15
CA ASN A 246 23.82 -2.74 -8.61
C ASN A 246 24.80 -2.69 -7.43
N PRO A 247 25.58 -3.76 -7.17
CA PRO A 247 26.52 -3.78 -6.03
C PRO A 247 27.56 -2.66 -6.02
N ALA A 248 27.88 -2.11 -7.20
CA ALA A 248 28.87 -1.04 -7.35
C ALA A 248 28.31 0.38 -7.13
N ALA A 249 26.97 0.52 -7.04
CA ALA A 249 26.35 1.83 -6.81
C ALA A 249 26.62 2.33 -5.38
N LYS A 250 26.52 3.65 -5.20
CA LYS A 250 26.35 4.25 -3.86
C LYS A 250 25.09 3.65 -3.22
N ASN A 251 25.08 3.52 -1.92
CA ASN A 251 24.03 2.79 -1.20
C ASN A 251 22.95 3.69 -0.60
N ALA A 252 22.88 4.96 -0.97
CA ALA A 252 21.83 5.87 -0.54
C ALA A 252 21.68 7.05 -1.49
N GLN A 253 20.50 7.68 -1.44
CA GLN A 253 20.21 8.95 -2.11
C GLN A 253 19.13 9.74 -1.37
N TYR A 254 19.14 11.06 -1.55
CA TYR A 254 18.00 11.94 -1.28
C TYR A 254 17.29 12.24 -2.60
N VAL A 255 15.98 12.35 -2.57
CA VAL A 255 15.17 12.62 -3.76
C VAL A 255 14.09 13.64 -3.43
N VAL A 256 13.85 14.55 -4.38
CA VAL A 256 12.60 15.29 -4.51
C VAL A 256 11.99 14.83 -5.82
N GLN A 257 10.79 14.28 -5.79
CA GLN A 257 10.19 13.74 -7.01
C GLN A 257 9.83 14.85 -8.03
N PRO A 258 9.93 14.60 -9.34
CA PRO A 258 10.21 13.29 -9.94
C PRO A 258 11.73 13.05 -10.12
N TYR A 259 12.17 11.86 -9.80
CA TYR A 259 13.58 11.43 -9.80
C TYR A 259 14.29 11.56 -11.16
N TYR A 260 13.56 11.60 -12.27
CA TYR A 260 14.13 11.71 -13.62
C TYR A 260 14.46 13.17 -14.03
N VAL A 261 14.18 14.14 -13.19
CA VAL A 261 14.57 15.55 -13.39
C VAL A 261 15.98 15.76 -12.84
N GLY A 262 16.85 16.33 -13.66
CA GLY A 262 18.22 16.63 -13.25
C GLY A 262 18.27 17.57 -12.04
N GLY A 263 19.07 17.20 -11.03
CA GLY A 263 19.18 17.93 -9.77
C GLY A 263 18.21 17.48 -8.66
N ASN A 264 17.22 16.66 -8.99
CA ASN A 264 16.26 16.14 -8.00
C ASN A 264 16.77 14.91 -7.23
N VAL A 265 17.92 14.37 -7.57
CA VAL A 265 18.53 13.20 -6.91
C VAL A 265 19.95 13.54 -6.45
N TRP A 266 20.22 13.28 -5.17
CA TRP A 266 21.55 13.43 -4.57
C TRP A 266 22.06 12.09 -4.03
N PRO A 267 22.89 11.33 -4.80
CA PRO A 267 23.39 10.04 -4.37
C PRO A 267 24.60 10.19 -3.44
N PHE A 268 24.64 9.39 -2.36
CA PHE A 268 25.73 9.37 -1.38
C PHE A 268 25.99 7.96 -0.87
N ALA A 269 26.99 7.79 0.01
CA ALA A 269 27.25 6.53 0.69
C ALA A 269 27.00 6.67 2.19
N VAL A 270 26.17 5.79 2.74
CA VAL A 270 25.98 5.66 4.18
C VAL A 270 27.01 4.65 4.74
N PRO A 271 27.66 4.98 5.88
CA PRO A 271 28.52 4.05 6.60
C PRO A 271 27.71 3.07 7.43
N ALA A 272 28.40 2.05 7.95
CA ALA A 272 27.88 1.14 8.97
C ALA A 272 27.59 1.87 10.30
N GLY A 273 26.68 1.29 11.09
CA GLY A 273 26.27 1.75 12.41
C GLY A 273 24.98 2.57 12.41
N VAL A 274 24.57 3.03 13.60
CA VAL A 274 23.36 3.85 13.77
C VAL A 274 23.53 5.18 13.07
N LEU A 275 22.50 5.58 12.32
CA LEU A 275 22.44 6.84 11.58
C LEU A 275 21.17 7.60 11.92
N THR A 276 21.28 8.91 11.99
CA THR A 276 20.12 9.81 12.03
C THR A 276 19.99 10.52 10.69
N HIS A 277 18.87 10.32 10.04
CA HIS A 277 18.50 10.97 8.80
C HIS A 277 17.45 12.05 9.09
N THR A 278 17.60 13.22 8.49
CA THR A 278 16.68 14.35 8.68
C THR A 278 16.29 14.97 7.36
N LEU A 279 14.99 15.18 7.16
CA LEU A 279 14.43 16.06 6.13
C LEU A 279 13.91 17.32 6.82
N ARG A 280 14.55 18.45 6.61
CA ARG A 280 14.05 19.78 7.05
C ARG A 280 13.36 20.44 5.88
N TRP A 281 12.04 20.49 5.96
CA TRP A 281 11.17 21.00 4.91
C TRP A 281 10.64 22.38 5.27
N GLU A 282 10.95 23.35 4.42
CA GLU A 282 10.58 24.76 4.54
C GLU A 282 9.97 25.25 3.22
N PRO A 283 9.27 26.38 3.17
CA PRO A 283 8.73 26.91 1.92
C PRO A 283 9.80 27.01 0.83
N GLY A 284 9.61 26.23 -0.27
CA GLY A 284 10.52 26.18 -1.41
C GLY A 284 11.91 25.59 -1.13
N ARG A 285 12.13 24.95 0.02
CA ARG A 285 13.43 24.42 0.42
C ARG A 285 13.32 23.11 1.18
N LEU A 286 14.14 22.13 0.80
CA LEU A 286 14.34 20.90 1.55
C LEU A 286 15.82 20.71 1.84
N THR A 287 16.21 20.69 3.11
CA THR A 287 17.58 20.31 3.52
C THR A 287 17.55 18.90 4.08
N ALA A 288 18.24 17.99 3.40
CA ALA A 288 18.40 16.60 3.82
C ALA A 288 19.77 16.38 4.41
N THR A 289 19.84 15.78 5.60
CA THR A 289 21.10 15.58 6.35
C THR A 289 21.16 14.16 6.91
N THR A 290 22.34 13.54 6.88
CA THR A 290 22.62 12.27 7.55
C THR A 290 23.81 12.43 8.48
N VAL A 291 23.66 12.00 9.72
CA VAL A 291 24.70 12.05 10.75
C VAL A 291 24.89 10.69 11.42
N ARG A 292 26.05 10.44 12.02
CA ARG A 292 26.31 9.23 12.80
C ARG A 292 25.68 9.31 14.19
N GLY A 293 25.16 8.17 14.67
CA GLY A 293 24.57 8.02 16.00
C GLY A 293 23.10 8.42 16.08
N SER A 294 22.54 8.31 17.28
CA SER A 294 21.15 8.60 17.61
C SER A 294 21.02 9.99 18.24
N GLY A 295 20.86 11.04 17.44
CA GLY A 295 20.66 12.38 18.01
C GLY A 295 21.08 13.53 17.12
N GLU A 296 21.18 14.72 17.71
CA GLU A 296 21.70 15.90 17.00
C GLU A 296 23.18 15.73 16.67
N ALA A 297 23.54 16.17 15.46
CA ALA A 297 24.91 16.07 14.99
C ALA A 297 25.90 16.76 15.94
N LYS A 298 26.67 15.97 16.66
CA LYS A 298 27.92 16.49 17.27
C LYS A 298 29.03 16.25 16.27
N GLY A 299 29.26 17.19 15.36
CA GLY A 299 30.33 17.12 14.36
C GLY A 299 29.88 17.24 12.91
N LYS A 300 30.78 16.92 11.98
CA LYS A 300 30.52 17.02 10.55
C LYS A 300 29.52 15.93 10.10
N PRO A 301 28.46 16.29 9.35
CA PRO A 301 27.52 15.30 8.81
C PRO A 301 28.23 14.32 7.85
N VAL A 302 27.68 13.10 7.72
CA VAL A 302 28.07 12.13 6.70
C VAL A 302 27.79 12.73 5.32
N THR A 303 26.64 13.35 5.17
CA THR A 303 26.23 14.12 4.00
C THR A 303 25.16 15.12 4.37
N GLU A 304 25.12 16.20 3.60
CA GLU A 304 24.04 17.19 3.62
C GLU A 304 23.81 17.68 2.19
N HIS A 305 22.55 17.88 1.83
CA HIS A 305 22.18 18.49 0.56
C HIS A 305 20.92 19.34 0.71
N THR A 306 20.85 20.42 -0.05
CA THR A 306 19.68 21.31 -0.06
C THR A 306 19.11 21.39 -1.46
N PHE A 307 17.84 21.02 -1.58
CA PHE A 307 17.02 21.23 -2.77
C PHE A 307 16.30 22.58 -2.66
N THR A 308 16.30 23.34 -3.74
CA THR A 308 15.61 24.64 -3.85
C THR A 308 14.69 24.71 -5.08
N SER A 309 14.54 23.60 -5.79
CA SER A 309 13.69 23.47 -6.96
C SER A 309 12.85 22.18 -6.84
N GLY A 310 11.61 22.24 -7.27
CA GLY A 310 10.70 21.09 -7.22
C GLY A 310 10.20 20.71 -5.82
N VAL A 311 10.61 21.43 -4.78
CA VAL A 311 10.16 21.18 -3.41
C VAL A 311 8.68 21.50 -3.30
N PRO A 312 7.82 20.53 -2.93
CA PRO A 312 6.38 20.75 -2.87
C PRO A 312 5.97 21.67 -1.72
N SER A 313 4.73 22.16 -1.80
CA SER A 313 4.03 22.78 -0.66
C SER A 313 3.26 21.71 0.13
N PRO A 314 2.99 21.90 1.44
CA PRO A 314 2.18 20.95 2.21
C PRO A 314 0.78 20.74 1.63
N GLY A 315 0.26 19.53 1.76
CA GLY A 315 -1.08 19.10 1.38
C GLY A 315 -1.63 18.04 2.35
N ASN A 316 -1.94 16.85 1.83
CA ASN A 316 -2.37 15.73 2.67
C ASN A 316 -1.30 14.61 2.73
N GLU A 317 -0.04 14.98 2.48
CA GLU A 317 1.06 14.01 2.52
C GLU A 317 1.20 13.38 3.92
N MET A 318 1.42 12.08 3.92
CA MET A 318 1.71 11.31 5.13
C MET A 318 3.18 10.88 5.11
N VAL A 319 3.79 10.87 6.29
CA VAL A 319 5.08 10.20 6.46
C VAL A 319 4.87 8.71 6.25
N ARG A 320 5.78 8.10 5.48
CA ARG A 320 5.80 6.67 5.22
C ARG A 320 7.20 6.11 5.41
N MET A 321 7.26 4.85 5.77
CA MET A 321 8.50 4.07 5.79
C MET A 321 8.20 2.73 5.14
N ASN A 322 9.00 2.31 4.18
CA ASN A 322 8.86 0.99 3.57
C ASN A 322 10.18 0.26 3.40
N LEU A 323 10.11 -1.06 3.33
CA LEU A 323 11.22 -1.94 3.00
C LEU A 323 10.71 -2.97 1.98
N TYR A 324 11.30 -2.99 0.78
CA TYR A 324 10.84 -3.82 -0.33
C TYR A 324 11.99 -4.29 -1.23
N VAL A 325 11.70 -5.20 -2.17
CA VAL A 325 12.66 -5.71 -3.16
C VAL A 325 12.55 -4.91 -4.45
N PHE A 326 13.64 -4.31 -4.88
CA PHE A 326 13.73 -3.57 -6.14
C PHE A 326 13.65 -4.51 -7.33
N ARG A 327 12.69 -4.26 -8.21
CA ARG A 327 12.41 -5.03 -9.43
C ARG A 327 12.06 -6.50 -9.18
N ARG A 328 11.44 -7.12 -10.17
CA ARG A 328 10.93 -8.50 -10.16
C ARG A 328 12.00 -9.57 -10.36
N SER A 329 13.23 -9.37 -9.93
CA SER A 329 14.26 -10.38 -10.11
C SER A 329 14.04 -11.52 -9.12
N GLU A 330 13.90 -12.76 -9.60
CA GLU A 330 13.83 -13.97 -8.79
C GLU A 330 15.07 -14.14 -7.88
N LYS A 331 16.19 -13.52 -8.24
CA LYS A 331 17.46 -13.54 -7.51
C LYS A 331 17.77 -12.21 -6.83
N ALA A 332 16.78 -11.36 -6.62
CA ALA A 332 17.00 -10.03 -6.08
C ALA A 332 17.52 -10.05 -4.64
N LEU A 333 17.09 -11.02 -3.85
CA LEU A 333 17.55 -11.29 -2.49
C LEU A 333 17.83 -12.80 -2.33
N GLU A 334 18.84 -13.12 -1.55
CA GLU A 334 19.17 -14.51 -1.17
C GLU A 334 18.41 -14.95 0.09
N ARG A 335 18.04 -14.01 0.96
CA ARG A 335 17.40 -14.27 2.25
C ARG A 335 16.47 -13.13 2.68
N PRO A 336 15.50 -13.41 3.56
CA PRO A 336 14.75 -12.37 4.26
C PRO A 336 15.68 -11.36 4.93
N THR A 337 15.28 -10.10 4.97
CA THR A 337 16.06 -9.03 5.61
C THR A 337 15.15 -8.14 6.45
N GLU A 338 15.74 -7.41 7.39
CA GLU A 338 15.04 -6.59 8.35
C GLU A 338 15.79 -5.28 8.59
N VAL A 339 15.06 -4.20 8.79
CA VAL A 339 15.59 -2.91 9.22
C VAL A 339 14.88 -2.48 10.49
N VAL A 340 15.62 -1.90 11.42
CA VAL A 340 15.09 -1.38 12.68
C VAL A 340 15.18 0.14 12.67
N ILE A 341 14.02 0.78 12.84
CA ILE A 341 13.90 2.22 13.05
C ILE A 341 13.79 2.44 14.57
N GLU A 342 14.82 3.00 15.18
CA GLU A 342 14.86 3.20 16.63
C GLU A 342 13.96 4.33 17.10
N LYS A 343 13.82 5.37 16.26
CA LYS A 343 13.03 6.56 16.61
C LYS A 343 12.57 7.31 15.37
N PHE A 344 11.39 7.90 15.46
CA PHE A 344 10.89 8.96 14.60
C PHE A 344 10.60 10.20 15.45
N GLU A 345 10.99 11.38 14.97
CA GLU A 345 10.67 12.68 15.58
C GLU A 345 10.21 13.65 14.52
N TYR A 346 9.19 14.44 14.85
CA TYR A 346 8.81 15.62 14.09
C TYR A 346 8.99 16.87 14.97
N LEU A 347 9.69 17.86 14.41
CA LEU A 347 9.94 19.17 15.01
C LEU A 347 9.36 20.22 14.05
N PRO A 348 8.27 20.92 14.45
CA PRO A 348 7.58 21.91 13.63
C PRO A 348 8.44 23.15 13.32
#